data_678953829c55bca8f69fba7dbe260094
#
_entry.id   678953829c55bca8f69fba7dbe260094
#
_cell.length_a   1.000
_cell.length_b   1.000
_cell.length_c   1.000
_cell.angle_alpha   90.00
_cell.angle_beta   90.00
_cell.angle_gamma   90.00
#
_symmetry.space_group_name_H-M   'P 1'
#
loop_
_entity.id
_entity.type
_entity.pdbx_description
1 polymer ?
#
loop_
_entity_poly.entity_id
_entity_poly.type
_entity_poly.pdbx_seq_one_letter_code
_entity_poly.pdbx_strand_id
1 'polypeptide(L)'
;MSELLVGTRKGLFVLRKPRGRDSKGAFEIAVRAFPGEVVEFALRDPRSGRYLAGVTHGQFGPHLFFADDPAGAWQQAEGPAFPASLNAAVERIWVIEPGVGDGELWCGVAPAALFHSDDGGKTWALVQALWDVPERAQWNPGAGGMCLNSICPWPGDRSRLAVSISAGGVWLTDDGGNSWRRGVKGLVPRYLPEEARHDTHAHCVHHIERAPQQPSTLYMQFHGGVYRSDDAGESWIDIGTGSGLPSDFGFPLAIDVNDPNRAFVIPLTSDMDRVTPAGKVRVYETRDRGGSWRALEEGLPQSQAYLTVLRQAFCTDGASPLGLYFGVQSGEVFGSADGGRSWRTIASRLPPVVSMRCA
;
A
#
# COMPACT_ATOMS: atom_id res chain seq x y z
N MET A 1 18.41 -1.99 -12.00
CA MET A 1 17.47 -1.68 -13.08
C MET A 1 16.15 -1.39 -12.43
N SER A 2 15.49 -0.30 -12.73
CA SER A 2 14.15 -0.07 -12.18
C SER A 2 13.16 -0.96 -12.91
N GLU A 3 12.54 -1.84 -12.18
CA GLU A 3 11.45 -2.69 -12.62
C GLU A 3 10.20 -2.29 -11.85
N LEU A 4 9.04 -2.23 -12.53
CA LEU A 4 7.75 -1.94 -11.90
C LEU A 4 6.85 -3.16 -12.07
N LEU A 5 6.31 -3.62 -10.96
CA LEU A 5 5.26 -4.63 -10.92
C LEU A 5 3.92 -3.91 -10.87
N VAL A 6 3.10 -4.06 -11.91
CA VAL A 6 1.81 -3.40 -12.05
C VAL A 6 0.71 -4.46 -11.99
N GLY A 7 0.09 -4.60 -10.83
CA GLY A 7 -1.10 -5.44 -10.64
C GLY A 7 -2.33 -4.77 -11.23
N THR A 8 -3.07 -5.50 -12.04
CA THR A 8 -4.27 -5.00 -12.72
C THR A 8 -5.45 -5.95 -12.57
N ARG A 9 -6.64 -5.49 -12.98
CA ARG A 9 -7.83 -6.37 -13.03
C ARG A 9 -7.78 -7.46 -14.12
N LYS A 10 -6.70 -7.53 -14.93
CA LYS A 10 -6.53 -8.49 -16.04
C LYS A 10 -5.09 -8.99 -16.18
N GLY A 11 -4.38 -9.12 -15.08
CA GLY A 11 -3.03 -9.68 -15.03
C GLY A 11 -2.00 -8.80 -14.36
N LEU A 12 -0.82 -9.38 -14.19
CA LEU A 12 0.40 -8.69 -13.79
C LEU A 12 1.15 -8.22 -15.03
N PHE A 13 1.53 -6.95 -15.05
CA PHE A 13 2.43 -6.38 -16.05
C PHE A 13 3.74 -5.99 -15.38
N VAL A 14 4.83 -6.52 -15.88
CA VAL A 14 6.19 -6.16 -15.44
C VAL A 14 6.75 -5.17 -16.45
N LEU A 15 6.96 -3.93 -16.00
CA LEU A 15 7.52 -2.88 -16.83
C LEU A 15 9.01 -2.73 -16.52
N ARG A 16 9.85 -2.67 -17.56
CA ARG A 16 11.31 -2.49 -17.44
C ARG A 16 11.80 -1.33 -18.27
N LYS A 17 12.83 -0.64 -17.81
CA LYS A 17 13.55 0.31 -18.66
C LYS A 17 14.43 -0.47 -19.65
N PRO A 18 14.34 -0.20 -20.96
CA PRO A 18 15.21 -0.82 -21.94
C PRO A 18 16.70 -0.61 -21.62
N ARG A 19 17.54 -1.58 -21.94
CA ARG A 19 18.99 -1.45 -21.85
C ARG A 19 19.51 -0.68 -23.06
N GLY A 20 20.22 0.45 -22.87
CA GLY A 20 20.88 1.22 -23.94
C GLY A 20 20.91 2.73 -23.70
N ARG A 21 21.86 3.41 -24.37
CA ARG A 21 22.05 4.89 -24.23
C ARG A 21 20.89 5.72 -24.81
N ASP A 22 20.11 5.15 -25.74
CA ASP A 22 19.03 5.87 -26.44
C ASP A 22 17.63 5.67 -25.83
N SER A 23 17.52 5.01 -24.68
CA SER A 23 16.24 4.63 -24.08
C SER A 23 15.48 5.80 -23.44
N LYS A 24 15.69 7.07 -23.80
CA LYS A 24 14.96 8.28 -23.31
C LYS A 24 14.07 8.04 -22.06
N GLY A 25 14.44 7.01 -21.25
CA GLY A 25 13.76 6.57 -20.02
C GLY A 25 12.36 5.99 -20.23
N ALA A 26 11.98 5.57 -21.44
CA ALA A 26 10.73 4.86 -21.67
C ALA A 26 10.74 3.50 -20.97
N PHE A 27 9.60 3.08 -20.42
CA PHE A 27 9.37 1.73 -19.97
C PHE A 27 8.73 0.91 -21.08
N GLU A 28 9.01 -0.41 -21.10
CA GLU A 28 8.34 -1.37 -21.96
C GLU A 28 7.72 -2.49 -21.13
N ILE A 29 6.65 -3.11 -21.63
CA ILE A 29 6.06 -4.29 -21.02
C ILE A 29 6.99 -5.45 -21.32
N ALA A 30 7.78 -5.87 -20.33
CA ALA A 30 8.70 -6.98 -20.43
C ALA A 30 8.02 -8.33 -20.22
N VAL A 31 7.03 -8.40 -19.31
CA VAL A 31 6.31 -9.63 -18.97
C VAL A 31 4.84 -9.31 -18.76
N ARG A 32 3.98 -10.26 -19.13
CA ARG A 32 2.59 -10.32 -18.74
C ARG A 32 2.31 -11.71 -18.14
N ALA A 33 1.92 -11.76 -16.88
CA ALA A 33 1.53 -12.98 -16.18
C ALA A 33 0.05 -12.93 -15.75
N PHE A 34 -0.56 -14.09 -15.47
CA PHE A 34 -1.96 -14.24 -15.04
C PHE A 34 -2.97 -13.54 -15.96
N PRO A 35 -2.95 -13.77 -17.29
CA PRO A 35 -3.82 -13.06 -18.20
C PRO A 35 -5.30 -13.36 -17.92
N GLY A 36 -6.10 -12.32 -17.71
CA GLY A 36 -7.52 -12.44 -17.41
C GLY A 36 -7.86 -12.39 -15.92
N GLU A 37 -6.92 -12.67 -15.03
CA GLU A 37 -7.10 -12.72 -13.57
C GLU A 37 -6.86 -11.34 -12.94
N VAL A 38 -7.45 -11.12 -11.77
CA VAL A 38 -7.14 -9.92 -10.96
C VAL A 38 -5.84 -10.17 -10.18
N VAL A 39 -4.82 -9.34 -10.39
CA VAL A 39 -3.61 -9.34 -9.56
C VAL A 39 -3.75 -8.20 -8.57
N GLU A 40 -4.10 -8.54 -7.34
CA GLU A 40 -4.37 -7.56 -6.28
C GLU A 40 -3.10 -6.89 -5.77
N PHE A 41 -2.02 -7.66 -5.70
CA PHE A 41 -0.72 -7.22 -5.22
C PHE A 41 0.40 -8.06 -5.84
N ALA A 42 1.55 -7.46 -6.10
CA ALA A 42 2.76 -8.18 -6.49
C ALA A 42 3.99 -7.53 -5.85
N LEU A 43 4.94 -8.36 -5.46
CA LEU A 43 6.19 -7.98 -4.82
C LEU A 43 7.34 -8.79 -5.42
N ARG A 44 8.52 -8.19 -5.50
CA ARG A 44 9.79 -8.91 -5.60
C ARG A 44 10.50 -8.77 -4.26
N ASP A 45 10.70 -9.89 -3.56
CA ASP A 45 11.46 -9.86 -2.29
C ASP A 45 12.90 -9.38 -2.58
N PRO A 46 13.34 -8.27 -2.00
CA PRO A 46 14.65 -7.69 -2.30
C PRO A 46 15.82 -8.55 -1.85
N ARG A 47 15.60 -9.51 -0.95
CA ARG A 47 16.63 -10.40 -0.40
C ARG A 47 16.83 -11.64 -1.27
N SER A 48 15.76 -12.35 -1.54
CA SER A 48 15.79 -13.59 -2.34
C SER A 48 15.70 -13.34 -3.85
N GLY A 49 15.17 -12.19 -4.27
CA GLY A 49 14.84 -11.90 -5.65
C GLY A 49 13.57 -12.59 -6.15
N ARG A 50 12.89 -13.36 -5.30
CA ARG A 50 11.65 -14.09 -5.62
C ARG A 50 10.48 -13.12 -5.84
N TYR A 51 9.68 -13.39 -6.85
CA TYR A 51 8.43 -12.71 -7.12
C TYR A 51 7.29 -13.41 -6.39
N LEU A 52 6.39 -12.61 -5.79
CA LEU A 52 5.15 -13.06 -5.17
C LEU A 52 3.98 -12.28 -5.78
N ALA A 53 2.85 -12.94 -5.95
CA ALA A 53 1.63 -12.33 -6.48
C ALA A 53 0.39 -12.86 -5.78
N GLY A 54 -0.44 -11.95 -5.27
CA GLY A 54 -1.80 -12.24 -4.81
C GLY A 54 -2.75 -12.15 -6.00
N VAL A 55 -3.30 -13.27 -6.42
CA VAL A 55 -4.12 -13.40 -7.63
C VAL A 55 -5.51 -13.88 -7.25
N THR A 56 -6.55 -13.20 -7.71
CA THR A 56 -7.94 -13.60 -7.50
C THR A 56 -8.52 -14.16 -8.79
N HIS A 57 -8.74 -15.47 -8.80
CA HIS A 57 -9.44 -16.17 -9.88
C HIS A 57 -10.95 -16.05 -9.69
N GLY A 58 -11.69 -15.73 -10.76
CA GLY A 58 -13.13 -15.47 -10.68
C GLY A 58 -13.97 -16.64 -10.17
N GLN A 59 -13.47 -17.87 -10.27
CA GLN A 59 -14.18 -19.09 -9.85
C GLN A 59 -13.56 -19.76 -8.61
N PHE A 60 -12.23 -19.69 -8.46
CA PHE A 60 -11.51 -20.41 -7.40
C PHE A 60 -11.08 -19.49 -6.24
N GLY A 61 -11.35 -18.18 -6.35
CA GLY A 61 -11.00 -17.20 -5.32
C GLY A 61 -9.53 -16.78 -5.31
N PRO A 62 -9.07 -16.15 -4.22
CA PRO A 62 -7.72 -15.61 -4.10
C PRO A 62 -6.71 -16.70 -3.74
N HIS A 63 -5.57 -16.65 -4.43
CA HIS A 63 -4.41 -17.51 -4.18
C HIS A 63 -3.13 -16.67 -4.21
N LEU A 64 -2.13 -17.11 -3.49
CA LEU A 64 -0.79 -16.55 -3.56
C LEU A 64 0.09 -17.44 -4.43
N PHE A 65 0.86 -16.81 -5.30
CA PHE A 65 1.82 -17.47 -6.19
C PHE A 65 3.21 -16.90 -5.98
N PHE A 66 4.23 -17.71 -6.24
CA PHE A 66 5.63 -17.30 -6.25
C PHE A 66 6.37 -17.84 -7.47
N ALA A 67 7.41 -17.12 -7.90
CA ALA A 67 8.28 -17.50 -9.02
C ALA A 67 9.67 -16.87 -8.83
N ASP A 68 10.71 -17.50 -9.34
CA ASP A 68 12.07 -16.93 -9.38
C ASP A 68 12.28 -16.06 -10.64
N ASP A 69 11.47 -16.28 -11.69
CA ASP A 69 11.39 -15.45 -12.88
C ASP A 69 9.92 -15.14 -13.20
N PRO A 70 9.51 -13.87 -13.32
CA PRO A 70 8.11 -13.52 -13.58
C PRO A 70 7.62 -13.96 -14.99
N ALA A 71 8.54 -14.26 -15.92
CA ALA A 71 8.23 -14.84 -17.23
C ALA A 71 8.14 -16.36 -17.20
N GLY A 72 8.60 -17.00 -16.13
CA GLY A 72 8.63 -18.45 -15.97
C GLY A 72 7.33 -19.00 -15.38
N ALA A 73 7.44 -20.23 -14.86
CA ALA A 73 6.33 -20.89 -14.19
C ALA A 73 6.11 -20.34 -12.79
N TRP A 74 4.89 -19.95 -12.48
CA TRP A 74 4.45 -19.57 -11.17
C TRP A 74 3.94 -20.79 -10.39
N GLN A 75 4.37 -20.92 -9.15
CA GLN A 75 3.94 -21.98 -8.24
C GLN A 75 2.93 -21.40 -7.25
N GLN A 76 1.86 -22.13 -6.98
CA GLN A 76 0.89 -21.74 -5.97
C GLN A 76 1.43 -22.08 -4.58
N ALA A 77 1.32 -21.13 -3.65
CA ALA A 77 1.66 -21.32 -2.24
C ALA A 77 0.60 -22.16 -1.49
N GLU A 78 1.01 -22.77 -0.39
CA GLU A 78 0.09 -23.36 0.57
C GLU A 78 -0.41 -22.26 1.52
N GLY A 79 -1.59 -21.71 1.21
CA GLY A 79 -2.18 -20.57 1.90
C GLY A 79 -1.88 -19.22 1.20
N PRO A 80 -2.22 -18.09 1.86
CA PRO A 80 -2.85 -18.01 3.19
C PRO A 80 -4.26 -18.63 3.22
N ALA A 81 -4.56 -19.36 4.28
CA ALA A 81 -5.88 -19.96 4.49
C ALA A 81 -6.25 -19.94 5.98
N PHE A 82 -7.50 -19.64 6.29
CA PHE A 82 -7.98 -19.73 7.66
C PHE A 82 -8.12 -21.20 8.11
N PRO A 83 -7.80 -21.50 9.39
CA PRO A 83 -8.16 -22.78 9.98
C PRO A 83 -9.67 -23.06 9.83
N ALA A 84 -10.04 -24.30 9.53
CA ALA A 84 -11.44 -24.70 9.33
C ALA A 84 -12.35 -24.36 10.52
N SER A 85 -11.79 -24.32 11.74
CA SER A 85 -12.50 -23.96 12.97
C SER A 85 -13.02 -22.53 13.01
N LEU A 86 -12.46 -21.63 12.21
CA LEU A 86 -12.84 -20.21 12.19
C LEU A 86 -14.02 -19.91 11.25
N ASN A 87 -14.45 -20.88 10.43
CA ASN A 87 -15.50 -20.70 9.43
C ASN A 87 -15.35 -19.40 8.62
N ALA A 88 -14.13 -19.08 8.22
CA ALA A 88 -13.75 -17.90 7.44
C ALA A 88 -12.97 -18.34 6.22
N ALA A 89 -13.06 -17.56 5.14
CA ALA A 89 -12.29 -17.77 3.93
C ALA A 89 -11.55 -16.48 3.55
N VAL A 90 -10.37 -16.60 2.97
CA VAL A 90 -9.67 -15.44 2.38
C VAL A 90 -10.47 -14.96 1.17
N GLU A 91 -10.82 -13.68 1.18
CA GLU A 91 -11.58 -13.03 0.09
C GLU A 91 -10.66 -12.24 -0.85
N ARG A 92 -9.52 -11.77 -0.33
CA ARG A 92 -8.53 -10.99 -1.08
C ARG A 92 -7.19 -10.96 -0.37
N ILE A 93 -6.10 -11.00 -1.14
CA ILE A 93 -4.75 -10.72 -0.66
C ILE A 93 -4.47 -9.23 -0.91
N TRP A 94 -4.27 -8.45 0.16
CA TRP A 94 -4.15 -7.00 0.07
C TRP A 94 -2.73 -6.50 -0.01
N VAL A 95 -1.83 -7.12 0.75
CA VAL A 95 -0.45 -6.68 0.87
C VAL A 95 0.44 -7.85 1.25
N ILE A 96 1.65 -7.87 0.71
CA ILE A 96 2.73 -8.79 1.09
C ILE A 96 3.94 -7.91 1.39
N GLU A 97 4.54 -8.07 2.56
CA GLU A 97 5.74 -7.31 2.93
C GLU A 97 6.84 -8.23 3.45
N PRO A 98 8.11 -7.99 3.06
CA PRO A 98 9.25 -8.68 3.63
C PRO A 98 9.39 -8.39 5.13
N GLY A 99 9.59 -9.42 5.93
CA GLY A 99 10.00 -9.28 7.32
C GLY A 99 11.50 -8.98 7.45
N VAL A 100 12.08 -9.21 8.63
CA VAL A 100 13.50 -8.95 8.92
C VAL A 100 14.36 -10.21 8.69
N GLY A 101 13.80 -11.39 9.00
CA GLY A 101 14.50 -12.67 8.86
C GLY A 101 14.59 -13.19 7.44
N ASP A 102 15.55 -14.08 7.18
CA ASP A 102 15.68 -14.75 5.88
C ASP A 102 14.42 -15.58 5.59
N GLY A 103 13.83 -15.39 4.41
CA GLY A 103 12.59 -16.05 4.00
C GLY A 103 11.33 -15.55 4.72
N GLU A 104 11.46 -14.60 5.65
CA GLU A 104 10.33 -14.06 6.40
C GLU A 104 9.50 -13.11 5.55
N LEU A 105 8.21 -13.39 5.49
CA LEU A 105 7.21 -12.57 4.79
C LEU A 105 5.94 -12.46 5.63
N TRP A 106 5.26 -11.33 5.48
CA TRP A 106 3.97 -11.05 6.08
C TRP A 106 2.92 -10.82 5.00
N CYS A 107 1.70 -11.30 5.21
CA CYS A 107 0.61 -11.13 4.27
C CYS A 107 -0.65 -10.63 4.97
N GLY A 108 -1.18 -9.51 4.49
CA GLY A 108 -2.45 -8.94 4.91
C GLY A 108 -3.57 -9.29 3.94
N VAL A 109 -4.71 -9.71 4.48
CA VAL A 109 -5.86 -10.20 3.69
C VAL A 109 -7.17 -9.50 4.06
N ALA A 110 -8.23 -9.81 3.30
CA ALA A 110 -9.62 -9.63 3.67
C ALA A 110 -10.29 -11.02 3.83
N PRO A 111 -11.19 -11.22 4.81
CA PRO A 111 -11.45 -10.34 5.96
C PRO A 111 -10.18 -10.14 6.78
N ALA A 112 -10.03 -8.95 7.39
CA ALA A 112 -8.76 -8.50 7.96
C ALA A 112 -8.09 -9.55 8.85
N ALA A 113 -6.95 -10.05 8.39
CA ALA A 113 -6.09 -10.98 9.12
C ALA A 113 -4.64 -10.81 8.63
N LEU A 114 -3.71 -11.19 9.49
CA LEU A 114 -2.29 -11.23 9.20
C LEU A 114 -1.84 -12.70 9.13
N PHE A 115 -1.10 -13.02 8.09
CA PHE A 115 -0.43 -14.30 7.94
C PHE A 115 1.08 -14.10 7.89
N HIS A 116 1.82 -15.10 8.35
CA HIS A 116 3.27 -15.11 8.43
C HIS A 116 3.84 -16.32 7.69
N SER A 117 4.98 -16.14 7.03
CA SER A 117 5.77 -17.18 6.37
C SER A 117 7.24 -17.03 6.74
N ASP A 118 7.95 -18.14 6.98
CA ASP A 118 9.40 -18.20 7.22
C ASP A 118 10.16 -18.93 6.10
N ASP A 119 9.48 -19.30 5.02
CA ASP A 119 10.04 -20.15 3.95
C ASP A 119 10.02 -19.50 2.55
N GLY A 120 9.97 -18.17 2.53
CA GLY A 120 9.92 -17.38 1.30
C GLY A 120 8.56 -17.44 0.59
N GLY A 121 7.49 -17.54 1.38
CA GLY A 121 6.11 -17.45 0.89
C GLY A 121 5.54 -18.75 0.35
N LYS A 122 6.16 -19.89 0.64
CA LYS A 122 5.64 -21.21 0.21
C LYS A 122 4.48 -21.68 1.08
N THR A 123 4.61 -21.50 2.41
CA THR A 123 3.58 -21.81 3.39
C THR A 123 3.26 -20.60 4.28
N TRP A 124 2.04 -20.53 4.80
CA TRP A 124 1.54 -19.38 5.55
C TRP A 124 0.75 -19.80 6.76
N ALA A 125 1.04 -19.21 7.91
CA ALA A 125 0.34 -19.43 9.16
C ALA A 125 -0.42 -18.17 9.60
N LEU A 126 -1.64 -18.33 10.10
CA LEU A 126 -2.43 -17.23 10.67
C LEU A 126 -1.76 -16.73 11.96
N VAL A 127 -1.61 -15.42 12.10
CA VAL A 127 -1.23 -14.76 13.36
C VAL A 127 -2.47 -14.72 14.26
N GLN A 128 -2.68 -15.81 15.00
CA GLN A 128 -3.89 -16.06 15.79
C GLN A 128 -4.13 -14.93 16.82
N ALA A 129 -3.09 -14.42 17.47
CA ALA A 129 -3.22 -13.38 18.48
C ALA A 129 -3.83 -12.07 17.96
N LEU A 130 -3.58 -11.70 16.69
CA LEU A 130 -4.24 -10.54 16.07
C LEU A 130 -5.67 -10.86 15.66
N TRP A 131 -5.94 -12.09 15.27
CA TRP A 131 -7.31 -12.52 14.95
C TRP A 131 -8.21 -12.52 16.20
N ASP A 132 -7.69 -12.89 17.35
CA ASP A 132 -8.42 -13.07 18.61
C ASP A 132 -8.54 -11.81 19.46
N VAL A 133 -8.07 -10.65 18.98
CA VAL A 133 -8.22 -9.40 19.75
C VAL A 133 -9.70 -9.12 20.04
N PRO A 134 -10.07 -8.81 21.28
CA PRO A 134 -11.48 -8.65 21.69
C PRO A 134 -12.22 -7.56 20.88
N GLU A 135 -11.49 -6.51 20.50
CA GLU A 135 -12.02 -5.37 19.74
C GLU A 135 -12.48 -5.75 18.33
N ARG A 136 -12.02 -6.88 17.80
CA ARG A 136 -12.43 -7.35 16.46
C ARG A 136 -13.95 -7.43 16.31
N ALA A 137 -14.67 -7.80 17.37
CA ALA A 137 -16.14 -7.86 17.38
C ALA A 137 -16.81 -6.49 17.16
N GLN A 138 -16.06 -5.40 17.34
CA GLN A 138 -16.52 -4.03 17.19
C GLN A 138 -16.08 -3.37 15.88
N TRP A 139 -15.27 -4.07 15.07
CA TRP A 139 -14.87 -3.56 13.77
C TRP A 139 -16.08 -3.58 12.83
N ASN A 140 -16.31 -2.43 12.20
CA ASN A 140 -17.45 -2.28 11.29
C ASN A 140 -16.92 -1.89 9.90
N PRO A 141 -16.94 -2.82 8.93
CA PRO A 141 -16.38 -2.55 7.62
C PRO A 141 -17.15 -1.44 6.91
N GLY A 142 -16.42 -0.47 6.37
CA GLY A 142 -16.98 0.49 5.44
C GLY A 142 -17.17 -0.11 4.04
N ALA A 143 -17.52 0.72 3.06
CA ALA A 143 -17.78 0.30 1.67
C ALA A 143 -16.59 -0.43 0.99
N GLY A 144 -15.38 -0.31 1.51
CA GLY A 144 -14.18 -1.00 1.01
C GLY A 144 -13.95 -2.40 1.59
N GLY A 145 -14.82 -2.87 2.48
CA GLY A 145 -14.64 -4.11 3.23
C GLY A 145 -13.66 -3.95 4.40
N MET A 146 -13.51 -5.02 5.17
CA MET A 146 -12.54 -5.10 6.25
C MET A 146 -11.28 -5.79 5.74
N CYS A 147 -10.19 -5.06 5.66
CA CYS A 147 -8.92 -5.59 5.17
C CYS A 147 -7.73 -5.12 6.02
N LEU A 148 -6.72 -5.97 6.14
CA LEU A 148 -5.40 -5.58 6.59
C LEU A 148 -4.62 -5.11 5.37
N ASN A 149 -4.37 -3.80 5.27
CA ASN A 149 -3.94 -3.14 4.05
C ASN A 149 -2.50 -2.59 4.08
N SER A 150 -1.88 -2.52 5.26
CA SER A 150 -0.47 -2.13 5.36
C SER A 150 0.23 -2.90 6.47
N ILE A 151 1.49 -3.19 6.22
CA ILE A 151 2.38 -3.92 7.14
C ILE A 151 3.70 -3.17 7.17
N CYS A 152 4.14 -2.76 8.35
CA CYS A 152 5.34 -1.95 8.56
C CYS A 152 6.27 -2.62 9.57
N PRO A 153 7.13 -3.56 9.15
CA PRO A 153 8.16 -4.13 10.02
C PRO A 153 9.10 -3.05 10.56
N TRP A 154 9.65 -3.27 11.74
CA TRP A 154 10.70 -2.42 12.28
C TRP A 154 12.05 -2.84 11.68
N PRO A 155 12.80 -1.93 11.03
CA PRO A 155 14.09 -2.27 10.44
C PRO A 155 15.06 -2.89 11.46
N GLY A 156 15.50 -4.13 11.19
CA GLY A 156 16.46 -4.84 12.03
C GLY A 156 15.91 -5.47 13.31
N ASP A 157 14.59 -5.35 13.57
CA ASP A 157 13.97 -5.93 14.77
C ASP A 157 12.74 -6.76 14.42
N ARG A 158 12.85 -8.08 14.46
CA ARG A 158 11.77 -9.03 14.15
C ARG A 158 10.61 -8.99 15.15
N SER A 159 10.84 -8.48 16.36
CA SER A 159 9.82 -8.44 17.39
C SER A 159 8.80 -7.32 17.16
N ARG A 160 9.16 -6.29 16.39
CA ARG A 160 8.38 -5.07 16.25
C ARG A 160 7.71 -4.93 14.88
N LEU A 161 6.39 -4.75 14.90
CA LEU A 161 5.57 -4.61 13.70
C LEU A 161 4.42 -3.66 13.96
N ALA A 162 4.10 -2.83 12.97
CA ALA A 162 2.84 -2.09 12.92
C ALA A 162 2.02 -2.56 11.71
N VAL A 163 0.72 -2.75 11.89
CA VAL A 163 -0.19 -3.06 10.79
C VAL A 163 -1.40 -2.13 10.82
N SER A 164 -2.01 -1.91 9.67
CA SER A 164 -3.24 -1.14 9.59
C SER A 164 -4.40 -1.95 9.01
N ILE A 165 -5.57 -1.73 9.62
CA ILE A 165 -6.82 -2.40 9.27
C ILE A 165 -7.84 -1.33 8.89
N SER A 166 -8.40 -1.46 7.69
CA SER A 166 -9.54 -0.64 7.25
C SER A 166 -10.70 -0.85 8.22
N ALA A 167 -11.16 0.23 8.85
CA ALA A 167 -12.19 0.21 9.90
C ALA A 167 -11.82 -0.55 11.20
N GLY A 168 -10.53 -0.85 11.42
CA GLY A 168 -10.00 -1.49 12.63
C GLY A 168 -8.85 -0.72 13.28
N GLY A 169 -8.34 0.33 12.62
CA GLY A 169 -7.25 1.17 13.13
C GLY A 169 -5.86 0.60 12.89
N VAL A 170 -4.91 1.04 13.71
CA VAL A 170 -3.52 0.58 13.72
C VAL A 170 -3.31 -0.36 14.89
N TRP A 171 -2.55 -1.42 14.68
CA TRP A 171 -2.19 -2.43 15.66
C TRP A 171 -0.69 -2.59 15.71
N LEU A 172 -0.14 -2.67 16.91
CA LEU A 172 1.28 -2.69 17.21
C LEU A 172 1.64 -3.94 18.02
N THR A 173 2.76 -4.55 17.68
CA THR A 173 3.37 -5.62 18.47
C THR A 173 4.85 -5.31 18.74
N ASP A 174 5.37 -5.75 19.89
CA ASP A 174 6.79 -5.69 20.25
C ASP A 174 7.33 -7.10 20.62
N ASP A 175 6.57 -8.16 20.37
CA ASP A 175 6.88 -9.55 20.72
C ASP A 175 6.72 -10.53 19.54
N GLY A 176 6.85 -10.02 18.30
CA GLY A 176 6.78 -10.84 17.10
C GLY A 176 5.36 -11.31 16.75
N GLY A 177 4.33 -10.59 17.21
CA GLY A 177 2.95 -10.90 16.91
C GLY A 177 2.25 -11.81 17.92
N ASN A 178 2.88 -12.09 19.08
CA ASN A 178 2.27 -12.88 20.13
C ASN A 178 1.24 -12.08 20.95
N SER A 179 1.38 -10.77 21.01
CA SER A 179 0.38 -9.86 21.58
C SER A 179 0.27 -8.57 20.77
N TRP A 180 -0.90 -7.92 20.85
CA TRP A 180 -1.20 -6.73 20.06
C TRP A 180 -1.89 -5.66 20.90
N ARG A 181 -1.57 -4.39 20.62
CA ARG A 181 -2.22 -3.22 21.20
C ARG A 181 -2.59 -2.22 20.12
N ARG A 182 -3.59 -1.40 20.40
CA ARG A 182 -4.05 -0.37 19.47
C ARG A 182 -3.14 0.86 19.49
N GLY A 183 -2.78 1.36 18.31
CA GLY A 183 -2.09 2.63 18.11
C GLY A 183 -3.01 3.63 17.42
N VAL A 184 -3.97 4.22 18.14
CA VAL A 184 -4.99 5.11 17.55
C VAL A 184 -5.11 6.47 18.25
N LYS A 185 -4.28 6.74 19.27
CA LYS A 185 -4.33 7.98 20.02
C LYS A 185 -4.09 9.19 19.08
N GLY A 186 -4.97 10.19 19.14
CA GLY A 186 -4.89 11.38 18.30
C GLY A 186 -5.57 11.26 16.93
N LEU A 187 -6.00 10.07 16.50
CA LEU A 187 -6.82 9.92 15.30
C LEU A 187 -8.24 10.44 15.55
N VAL A 188 -8.73 11.29 14.67
CA VAL A 188 -10.08 11.85 14.75
C VAL A 188 -10.89 11.41 13.53
N PRO A 189 -11.84 10.48 13.68
CA PRO A 189 -12.68 10.00 12.58
C PRO A 189 -13.77 11.03 12.23
N ARG A 190 -13.40 12.10 11.53
CA ARG A 190 -14.27 13.23 11.17
C ARG A 190 -15.47 12.86 10.30
N TYR A 191 -15.44 11.69 9.67
CA TYR A 191 -16.56 11.11 8.93
C TYR A 191 -17.68 10.55 9.81
N LEU A 192 -17.44 10.44 11.12
CA LEU A 192 -18.47 10.08 12.10
C LEU A 192 -19.12 11.34 12.70
N PRO A 193 -20.38 11.24 13.18
CA PRO A 193 -20.99 12.27 14.01
C PRO A 193 -20.10 12.61 15.21
N GLU A 194 -20.13 13.86 15.65
CA GLU A 194 -19.20 14.38 16.67
C GLU A 194 -19.22 13.56 17.96
N GLU A 195 -20.40 13.18 18.42
CA GLU A 195 -20.62 12.36 19.61
C GLU A 195 -20.05 10.94 19.51
N ALA A 196 -19.83 10.43 18.27
CA ALA A 196 -19.30 9.10 18.04
C ALA A 196 -17.77 9.05 17.78
N ARG A 197 -17.08 10.21 17.84
CA ARG A 197 -15.65 10.29 17.47
C ARG A 197 -14.69 9.80 18.54
N HIS A 198 -15.08 9.84 19.82
CA HIS A 198 -14.16 9.64 20.94
C HIS A 198 -14.00 8.16 21.35
N ASP A 199 -15.07 7.37 21.31
CA ASP A 199 -15.09 5.99 21.81
C ASP A 199 -15.29 4.96 20.67
N THR A 200 -14.85 5.29 19.46
CA THR A 200 -15.07 4.43 18.31
C THR A 200 -13.95 3.42 18.10
N HIS A 201 -14.32 2.25 17.57
CA HIS A 201 -13.39 1.29 16.98
C HIS A 201 -13.31 1.42 15.44
N ALA A 202 -14.11 2.30 14.85
CA ALA A 202 -14.25 2.49 13.41
C ALA A 202 -13.17 3.44 12.82
N HIS A 203 -11.91 3.24 13.16
CA HIS A 203 -10.81 3.99 12.57
C HIS A 203 -10.46 3.45 11.19
N CYS A 204 -10.90 4.13 10.14
CA CYS A 204 -10.67 3.72 8.75
C CYS A 204 -9.32 4.19 8.23
N VAL A 205 -8.31 3.34 8.37
CA VAL A 205 -6.95 3.59 7.87
C VAL A 205 -6.85 3.10 6.41
N HIS A 206 -6.39 3.97 5.53
CA HIS A 206 -6.22 3.63 4.11
C HIS A 206 -4.83 3.11 3.79
N HIS A 207 -3.78 3.71 4.35
CA HIS A 207 -2.41 3.29 4.15
C HIS A 207 -1.51 3.85 5.25
N ILE A 208 -0.52 3.06 5.71
CA ILE A 208 0.58 3.54 6.55
C ILE A 208 1.92 3.11 5.95
N GLU A 209 2.94 3.95 6.11
CA GLU A 209 4.32 3.63 5.78
C GLU A 209 5.28 4.09 6.88
N ARG A 210 6.30 3.28 7.17
CA ARG A 210 7.36 3.56 8.14
C ARG A 210 8.59 4.10 7.46
N ALA A 211 9.12 5.24 7.95
CA ALA A 211 10.38 5.79 7.49
C ALA A 211 11.56 4.92 8.01
N PRO A 212 12.29 4.20 7.15
CA PRO A 212 13.30 3.25 7.62
C PRO A 212 14.52 3.92 8.26
N GLN A 213 14.83 5.17 7.88
CA GLN A 213 15.93 5.95 8.47
C GLN A 213 15.60 6.51 9.86
N GLN A 214 14.32 6.59 10.20
CA GLN A 214 13.81 6.98 11.51
C GLN A 214 12.59 6.13 11.85
N PRO A 215 12.77 4.88 12.32
CA PRO A 215 11.69 3.89 12.42
C PRO A 215 10.54 4.26 13.37
N SER A 216 10.74 5.21 14.28
CA SER A 216 9.66 5.78 15.10
C SER A 216 8.70 6.66 14.29
N THR A 217 9.10 7.11 13.10
CA THR A 217 8.27 7.94 12.22
C THR A 217 7.46 7.06 11.27
N LEU A 218 6.14 7.23 11.32
CA LEU A 218 5.20 6.68 10.34
C LEU A 218 4.34 7.81 9.76
N TYR A 219 3.96 7.63 8.50
CA TYR A 219 2.97 8.46 7.84
C TYR A 219 1.72 7.63 7.55
N MET A 220 0.56 8.29 7.56
CA MET A 220 -0.74 7.65 7.35
C MET A 220 -1.62 8.48 6.41
N GLN A 221 -2.21 7.83 5.41
CA GLN A 221 -3.44 8.29 4.82
C GLN A 221 -4.60 7.65 5.59
N PHE A 222 -5.36 8.48 6.26
CA PHE A 222 -6.59 8.11 6.95
C PHE A 222 -7.80 8.52 6.12
N HIS A 223 -8.98 7.99 6.43
CA HIS A 223 -10.21 8.34 5.69
C HIS A 223 -10.53 9.84 5.74
N GLY A 224 -10.29 10.48 6.85
CA GLY A 224 -10.53 11.91 7.05
C GLY A 224 -9.27 12.66 7.48
N GLY A 225 -8.14 12.47 6.77
CA GLY A 225 -6.92 13.21 7.06
C GLY A 225 -5.64 12.52 6.63
N VAL A 226 -4.56 13.27 6.71
CA VAL A 226 -3.19 12.77 6.61
C VAL A 226 -2.53 12.95 7.97
N TYR A 227 -1.93 11.91 8.51
CA TYR A 227 -1.38 11.90 9.85
C TYR A 227 0.09 11.46 9.85
N ARG A 228 0.81 11.85 10.91
CA ARG A 228 2.16 11.39 11.21
C ARG A 228 2.23 10.92 12.66
N SER A 229 2.97 9.85 12.89
CA SER A 229 3.41 9.40 14.21
C SER A 229 4.91 9.61 14.34
N ASP A 230 5.37 9.99 15.53
CA ASP A 230 6.78 10.13 15.89
C ASP A 230 7.19 9.14 16.99
N ASP A 231 6.26 8.30 17.44
CA ASP A 231 6.38 7.35 18.54
C ASP A 231 6.02 5.91 18.13
N ALA A 232 6.39 5.53 16.92
CA ALA A 232 6.22 4.18 16.35
C ALA A 232 4.77 3.75 16.09
N GLY A 233 3.82 4.70 16.05
CA GLY A 233 2.41 4.42 15.77
C GLY A 233 1.52 4.45 17.02
N GLU A 234 2.06 4.79 18.19
CA GLU A 234 1.28 4.91 19.44
C GLU A 234 0.31 6.11 19.38
N SER A 235 0.81 7.24 18.88
CA SER A 235 -0.01 8.45 18.70
C SER A 235 0.22 9.12 17.35
N TRP A 236 -0.77 9.90 16.92
CA TRP A 236 -0.83 10.49 15.59
C TRP A 236 -1.14 11.98 15.67
N ILE A 237 -0.47 12.75 14.82
CA ILE A 237 -0.61 14.20 14.65
C ILE A 237 -1.22 14.44 13.27
N ASP A 238 -2.29 15.23 13.19
CA ASP A 238 -2.87 15.67 11.92
C ASP A 238 -1.88 16.61 11.20
N ILE A 239 -1.50 16.24 10.00
CA ILE A 239 -0.58 17.00 9.14
C ILE A 239 -1.22 17.36 7.80
N GLY A 240 -2.51 17.10 7.63
CA GLY A 240 -3.26 17.38 6.40
C GLY A 240 -4.08 18.68 6.50
N THR A 241 -4.72 18.91 7.64
CA THR A 241 -5.63 20.03 7.82
C THR A 241 -4.90 21.38 7.79
N GLY A 242 -5.31 22.25 6.86
CA GLY A 242 -4.76 23.62 6.77
C GLY A 242 -3.33 23.72 6.22
N SER A 243 -2.76 22.62 5.74
CA SER A 243 -1.34 22.51 5.32
C SER A 243 -1.12 22.64 3.80
N GLY A 244 -2.16 22.97 3.03
CA GLY A 244 -2.08 23.19 1.58
C GLY A 244 -2.62 22.06 0.72
N LEU A 245 -3.18 20.99 1.32
CA LEU A 245 -3.87 19.93 0.57
C LEU A 245 -5.26 20.42 0.10
N PRO A 246 -5.69 20.05 -1.13
CA PRO A 246 -7.02 20.43 -1.66
C PRO A 246 -8.16 19.63 -1.02
N SER A 247 -7.85 18.50 -0.42
CA SER A 247 -8.73 17.58 0.27
C SER A 247 -7.90 16.75 1.24
N ASP A 248 -8.47 16.34 2.34
CA ASP A 248 -7.86 15.42 3.30
C ASP A 248 -8.22 13.95 3.03
N PHE A 249 -9.03 13.67 2.00
CA PHE A 249 -9.38 12.33 1.57
C PHE A 249 -8.46 11.84 0.45
N GLY A 250 -8.01 10.61 0.54
CA GLY A 250 -7.22 9.91 -0.47
C GLY A 250 -7.00 8.45 -0.10
N PHE A 251 -6.34 7.71 -0.96
CA PHE A 251 -5.99 6.31 -0.69
C PHE A 251 -4.48 6.09 -0.60
N PRO A 252 -3.68 6.52 -1.62
CA PRO A 252 -2.27 6.19 -1.65
C PRO A 252 -1.44 7.15 -0.80
N LEU A 253 -0.38 6.59 -0.25
CA LEU A 253 0.69 7.32 0.41
C LEU A 253 2.01 6.66 -0.03
N ALA A 254 3.06 7.45 -0.18
CA ALA A 254 4.40 6.96 -0.38
C ALA A 254 5.39 7.84 0.38
N ILE A 255 6.55 7.28 0.75
CA ILE A 255 7.61 7.99 1.46
C ILE A 255 8.91 7.98 0.66
N ASP A 256 9.82 8.88 0.98
CA ASP A 256 11.22 8.75 0.59
C ASP A 256 11.94 7.90 1.63
N VAL A 257 12.36 6.71 1.25
CA VAL A 257 13.05 5.77 2.16
C VAL A 257 14.40 6.32 2.67
N ASN A 258 14.94 7.36 2.02
CA ASN A 258 16.20 8.00 2.37
C ASN A 258 16.04 9.31 3.18
N ASP A 259 14.81 9.86 3.24
CA ASP A 259 14.51 11.11 3.96
C ASP A 259 13.23 10.98 4.79
N PRO A 260 13.31 10.82 6.10
CA PRO A 260 12.14 10.67 6.98
C PRO A 260 11.25 11.92 7.07
N ASN A 261 11.70 13.06 6.53
CA ASN A 261 10.90 14.29 6.49
C ASN A 261 10.01 14.39 5.25
N ARG A 262 10.17 13.44 4.32
CA ARG A 262 9.60 13.52 2.99
C ARG A 262 8.54 12.44 2.75
N ALA A 263 7.32 12.86 2.45
CA ALA A 263 6.21 11.98 2.11
C ALA A 263 5.36 12.55 0.97
N PHE A 264 4.56 11.69 0.36
CA PHE A 264 3.75 12.02 -0.81
C PHE A 264 2.34 11.44 -0.67
N VAL A 265 1.34 12.23 -1.09
CA VAL A 265 -0.05 11.80 -1.16
C VAL A 265 -0.69 12.22 -2.50
N ILE A 266 -1.74 11.53 -2.90
CA ILE A 266 -2.57 11.89 -4.05
C ILE A 266 -4.01 12.04 -3.56
N PRO A 267 -4.44 13.26 -3.19
CA PRO A 267 -5.78 13.52 -2.71
C PRO A 267 -6.85 13.25 -3.77
N LEU A 268 -8.01 12.80 -3.32
CA LEU A 268 -9.24 12.67 -4.09
C LEU A 268 -10.29 13.64 -3.53
N THR A 269 -11.32 13.94 -4.30
CA THR A 269 -12.35 14.94 -3.94
C THR A 269 -13.06 14.59 -2.62
N SER A 270 -13.56 13.35 -2.51
CA SER A 270 -14.21 12.82 -1.30
C SER A 270 -14.34 11.29 -1.37
N ASP A 271 -14.89 10.71 -0.31
CA ASP A 271 -15.23 9.29 -0.22
C ASP A 271 -16.33 8.86 -1.21
N MET A 272 -17.22 9.76 -1.57
CA MET A 272 -18.29 9.53 -2.54
C MET A 272 -17.84 9.85 -3.97
N ASP A 273 -17.01 10.89 -4.14
CA ASP A 273 -16.46 11.31 -5.43
C ASP A 273 -14.95 11.05 -5.48
N ARG A 274 -14.61 9.81 -5.76
CA ARG A 274 -13.23 9.27 -5.67
C ARG A 274 -12.37 9.61 -6.88
N VAL A 275 -12.41 10.86 -7.31
CA VAL A 275 -11.61 11.36 -8.44
C VAL A 275 -10.70 12.51 -8.01
N THR A 276 -9.70 12.80 -8.83
CA THR A 276 -8.77 13.90 -8.59
C THR A 276 -9.49 15.25 -8.54
N PRO A 277 -9.20 16.11 -7.55
CA PRO A 277 -9.89 17.38 -7.35
C PRO A 277 -9.78 18.31 -8.55
N ALA A 278 -10.90 18.96 -8.92
CA ALA A 278 -11.01 19.92 -10.02
C ALA A 278 -10.57 19.35 -11.38
N GLY A 279 -10.60 18.02 -11.58
CA GLY A 279 -10.15 17.37 -12.81
C GLY A 279 -8.66 17.59 -13.12
N LYS A 280 -7.82 17.72 -12.08
CA LYS A 280 -6.38 17.93 -12.18
C LYS A 280 -5.63 16.84 -11.42
N VAL A 281 -4.71 16.20 -12.09
CA VAL A 281 -3.84 15.17 -11.46
C VAL A 281 -2.66 15.86 -10.79
N ARG A 282 -2.50 15.65 -9.51
CA ARG A 282 -1.42 16.21 -8.70
C ARG A 282 -0.95 15.23 -7.66
N VAL A 283 0.35 15.12 -7.50
CA VAL A 283 0.98 14.52 -6.33
C VAL A 283 1.34 15.64 -5.37
N TYR A 284 1.07 15.48 -4.11
CA TYR A 284 1.47 16.45 -3.09
C TYR A 284 2.63 15.92 -2.27
N GLU A 285 3.62 16.76 -2.06
CA GLU A 285 4.86 16.47 -1.34
C GLU A 285 4.97 17.32 -0.09
N THR A 286 5.33 16.70 1.03
CA THR A 286 5.92 17.40 2.18
C THR A 286 7.42 17.14 2.23
N ARG A 287 8.21 18.13 2.73
CA ARG A 287 9.63 18.02 3.04
C ARG A 287 9.97 18.47 4.46
N ASP A 288 8.94 18.77 5.21
CA ASP A 288 9.00 19.32 6.57
C ASP A 288 8.09 18.54 7.53
N ARG A 289 7.96 17.22 7.26
CA ARG A 289 7.18 16.30 8.09
C ARG A 289 5.69 16.66 8.16
N GLY A 290 5.15 17.26 7.11
CA GLY A 290 3.74 17.65 7.01
C GLY A 290 3.43 19.06 7.53
N GLY A 291 4.45 19.87 7.79
CA GLY A 291 4.26 21.31 8.11
C GLY A 291 3.66 22.08 6.93
N SER A 292 4.01 21.66 5.72
CA SER A 292 3.46 22.16 4.47
C SER A 292 3.39 21.09 3.38
N TRP A 293 2.47 21.28 2.42
CA TRP A 293 2.35 20.41 1.24
C TRP A 293 2.37 21.26 -0.03
N ARG A 294 3.15 20.82 -1.02
CA ARG A 294 3.22 21.46 -2.33
C ARG A 294 2.80 20.51 -3.45
N ALA A 295 2.12 21.02 -4.44
CA ALA A 295 1.74 20.25 -5.62
C ALA A 295 2.97 20.00 -6.53
N LEU A 296 3.05 18.77 -7.05
CA LEU A 296 3.97 18.32 -8.09
C LEU A 296 3.10 17.94 -9.28
N GLU A 297 3.05 18.78 -10.31
CA GLU A 297 2.04 18.64 -11.38
C GLU A 297 2.62 18.74 -12.80
N GLU A 298 3.90 19.16 -12.94
CA GLU A 298 4.52 19.37 -14.26
C GLU A 298 4.52 18.07 -15.09
N GLY A 299 3.85 18.11 -16.25
CA GLY A 299 3.68 16.94 -17.13
C GLY A 299 2.51 16.00 -16.76
N LEU A 300 1.78 16.25 -15.65
CA LEU A 300 0.52 15.56 -15.35
C LEU A 300 -0.67 16.29 -16.00
N PRO A 301 -1.77 15.57 -16.33
CA PRO A 301 -2.98 16.16 -16.88
C PRO A 301 -3.59 17.23 -15.94
N GLN A 302 -3.78 18.45 -16.43
CA GLN A 302 -4.27 19.60 -15.65
C GLN A 302 -5.68 20.06 -16.03
N SER A 303 -6.42 19.27 -16.81
CA SER A 303 -7.82 19.54 -17.14
C SER A 303 -8.53 18.27 -17.51
N GLN A 304 -9.82 18.18 -17.15
CA GLN A 304 -10.72 17.07 -17.50
C GLN A 304 -10.16 15.68 -17.16
N ALA A 305 -9.36 15.58 -16.12
CA ALA A 305 -8.72 14.35 -15.68
C ALA A 305 -9.32 13.93 -14.33
N TYR A 306 -10.37 13.13 -14.38
CA TYR A 306 -11.09 12.60 -13.23
C TYR A 306 -10.61 11.18 -12.95
N LEU A 307 -9.43 11.07 -12.35
CA LEU A 307 -8.71 9.81 -12.17
C LEU A 307 -8.79 9.34 -10.74
N THR A 308 -8.80 8.01 -10.56
CA THR A 308 -8.73 7.36 -9.25
C THR A 308 -7.43 6.61 -9.10
N VAL A 309 -6.68 6.87 -8.03
CA VAL A 309 -5.50 6.12 -7.60
C VAL A 309 -5.87 5.30 -6.37
N LEU A 310 -5.63 3.98 -6.40
CA LEU A 310 -5.94 3.10 -5.29
C LEU A 310 -4.81 3.05 -4.25
N ARG A 311 -5.09 2.47 -3.06
CA ARG A 311 -4.18 2.39 -1.90
C ARG A 311 -2.78 1.90 -2.25
N GLN A 312 -2.70 0.81 -3.01
CA GLN A 312 -1.45 0.13 -3.35
C GLN A 312 -0.88 0.56 -4.71
N ALA A 313 -1.45 1.58 -5.37
CA ALA A 313 -1.10 1.96 -6.73
C ALA A 313 -0.13 3.15 -6.81
N PHE A 314 0.67 3.38 -5.78
CA PHE A 314 1.70 4.41 -5.72
C PHE A 314 2.93 3.86 -5.00
N CYS A 315 4.13 4.09 -5.55
CA CYS A 315 5.39 3.64 -4.97
C CYS A 315 6.57 4.54 -5.32
N THR A 316 7.67 4.38 -4.56
CA THR A 316 8.97 5.01 -4.80
C THR A 316 10.03 3.93 -5.04
N ASP A 317 11.11 4.26 -5.75
CA ASP A 317 12.21 3.33 -6.04
C ASP A 317 13.44 3.48 -5.11
N GLY A 318 13.40 4.44 -4.18
CA GLY A 318 14.51 4.70 -3.27
C GLY A 318 15.81 5.19 -3.95
N ALA A 319 15.77 5.51 -5.23
CA ALA A 319 16.95 6.02 -5.97
C ALA A 319 17.27 7.47 -5.63
N SER A 320 18.43 7.96 -6.06
CA SER A 320 18.79 9.37 -6.00
C SER A 320 19.20 9.86 -7.41
N PRO A 321 18.41 10.72 -8.05
CA PRO A 321 17.12 11.29 -7.61
C PRO A 321 16.04 10.25 -7.46
N LEU A 322 15.08 10.49 -6.52
CA LEU A 322 13.99 9.59 -6.23
C LEU A 322 13.07 9.39 -7.44
N GLY A 323 12.80 8.13 -7.78
CA GLY A 323 11.74 7.76 -8.73
C GLY A 323 10.40 7.62 -8.01
N LEU A 324 9.35 8.16 -8.63
CA LEU A 324 7.97 8.11 -8.14
C LEU A 324 7.09 7.54 -9.25
N TYR A 325 6.20 6.60 -8.90
CA TYR A 325 5.36 5.92 -9.90
C TYR A 325 3.97 5.67 -9.34
N PHE A 326 2.94 6.03 -10.10
CA PHE A 326 1.56 5.68 -9.75
C PHE A 326 0.75 5.24 -10.95
N GLY A 327 -0.20 4.35 -10.69
CA GLY A 327 -1.15 3.85 -11.69
C GLY A 327 -2.58 4.23 -11.35
N VAL A 328 -3.40 4.39 -12.38
CA VAL A 328 -4.79 4.83 -12.24
C VAL A 328 -5.77 3.77 -12.75
N GLN A 329 -7.02 3.88 -12.32
CA GLN A 329 -8.07 2.92 -12.71
C GLN A 329 -8.46 2.97 -14.19
N SER A 330 -8.13 4.04 -14.91
CA SER A 330 -8.28 4.14 -16.35
C SER A 330 -7.16 3.45 -17.16
N GLY A 331 -6.11 2.95 -16.48
CA GLY A 331 -5.07 2.12 -17.11
C GLY A 331 -3.83 2.87 -17.56
N GLU A 332 -3.64 4.12 -17.15
CA GLU A 332 -2.39 4.85 -17.33
C GLU A 332 -1.47 4.61 -16.12
N VAL A 333 -0.17 4.65 -16.39
CA VAL A 333 0.88 4.67 -15.38
C VAL A 333 1.73 5.91 -15.61
N PHE A 334 1.88 6.71 -14.57
CA PHE A 334 2.70 7.91 -14.55
C PHE A 334 3.99 7.66 -13.78
N GLY A 335 5.09 8.28 -14.23
CA GLY A 335 6.38 8.18 -13.57
C GLY A 335 7.17 9.46 -13.61
N SER A 336 7.89 9.72 -12.54
CA SER A 336 8.90 10.76 -12.41
C SER A 336 10.24 10.11 -12.06
N ALA A 337 11.34 10.58 -12.64
CA ALA A 337 12.69 10.10 -12.34
C ALA A 337 13.57 11.21 -11.68
N ASP A 338 12.95 12.29 -11.24
CA ASP A 338 13.62 13.48 -10.74
C ASP A 338 13.03 14.03 -9.43
N GLY A 339 12.42 13.14 -8.66
CA GLY A 339 11.82 13.45 -7.37
C GLY A 339 10.49 14.19 -7.48
N GLY A 340 9.73 13.97 -8.56
CA GLY A 340 8.42 14.57 -8.79
C GLY A 340 8.46 15.94 -9.46
N ARG A 341 9.64 16.44 -9.89
CA ARG A 341 9.74 17.74 -10.57
C ARG A 341 9.11 17.72 -11.95
N SER A 342 9.22 16.59 -12.64
CA SER A 342 8.53 16.36 -13.92
C SER A 342 7.96 14.95 -14.01
N TRP A 343 6.83 14.82 -14.67
CA TRP A 343 6.11 13.57 -14.85
C TRP A 343 5.88 13.26 -16.32
N ARG A 344 5.71 11.98 -16.60
CA ARG A 344 5.31 11.51 -17.93
C ARG A 344 4.45 10.25 -17.79
N THR A 345 3.62 9.99 -18.79
CA THR A 345 2.97 8.68 -18.94
C THR A 345 4.02 7.69 -19.39
N ILE A 346 4.24 6.62 -18.60
CA ILE A 346 5.21 5.56 -18.87
C ILE A 346 4.55 4.29 -19.42
N ALA A 347 3.26 4.11 -19.19
CA ALA A 347 2.42 3.11 -19.85
C ALA A 347 0.99 3.63 -19.95
N SER A 348 0.26 3.18 -20.95
CA SER A 348 -1.14 3.53 -21.15
C SER A 348 -1.93 2.35 -21.72
N ARG A 349 -3.26 2.42 -21.63
CA ARG A 349 -4.17 1.38 -22.14
C ARG A 349 -3.98 0.02 -21.47
N LEU A 350 -3.45 0.02 -20.22
CA LEU A 350 -3.48 -1.18 -19.38
C LEU A 350 -4.91 -1.40 -18.86
N PRO A 351 -5.24 -2.60 -18.39
CA PRO A 351 -6.44 -2.79 -17.59
C PRO A 351 -6.38 -1.93 -16.33
N PRO A 352 -7.52 -1.71 -15.62
CA PRO A 352 -7.53 -0.92 -14.40
C PRO A 352 -6.42 -1.31 -13.41
N VAL A 353 -5.55 -0.36 -13.06
CA VAL A 353 -4.43 -0.61 -12.16
C VAL A 353 -4.94 -0.74 -10.73
N VAL A 354 -4.51 -1.77 -10.02
CA VAL A 354 -4.88 -2.08 -8.64
C VAL A 354 -3.73 -1.81 -7.68
N SER A 355 -2.52 -2.20 -8.07
CA SER A 355 -1.32 -2.04 -7.26
C SER A 355 -0.07 -1.76 -8.10
N MET A 356 0.93 -1.16 -7.48
CA MET A 356 2.26 -0.94 -8.05
C MET A 356 3.34 -1.11 -7.01
N ARG A 357 4.46 -1.73 -7.41
CA ARG A 357 5.69 -1.82 -6.60
C ARG A 357 6.92 -1.65 -7.49
N CYS A 358 7.93 -0.98 -6.96
CA CYS A 358 9.28 -1.02 -7.50
C CYS A 358 9.99 -2.30 -7.07
N ALA A 359 10.78 -2.91 -7.98
CA ALA A 359 11.50 -4.17 -7.76
C ALA A 359 12.99 -4.06 -8.15
#